data_0aa91c8ecfd0b9a5512daf6a2a60675b
#
_entry.id   0aa91c8ecfd0b9a5512daf6a2a60675b
#
_cell.length_a   1.000
_cell.length_b   1.000
_cell.length_c   1.000
_cell.angle_alpha   90.00
_cell.angle_beta   90.00
_cell.angle_gamma   90.00
#
_symmetry.space_group_name_H-M   'P 1'
#
loop_
_entity.id
_entity.type
_entity.pdbx_description
1 polymer ?
#
loop_
_entity_poly.entity_id
_entity_poly.type
_entity_poly.pdbx_seq_one_letter_code
_entity_poly.pdbx_strand_id
1 'polypeptide(L)'
;MSLRYCFEESKVLRTLNASKPHDLAVIDTDGISTAAVKATCARGVWVYGYINAGSLERERSYYGKFKHLRIAKYDGWDGEYWIDPTADEWKEHIVALAKTIKATGAIGVYLDNTDIYYMCGHGFKNPMRKAPSKEAVYHALEDIVDAIQTDIGLIVMPNGGDDFVRRFITEHPGIIQTINQEGLFYENFKRNSAAEIEYRKSYMKWAATHISGKVRGIEYCKKPAEIAYAKAYYAAHGWDVYISKHTDLRGD
;
A
#
# COMPACT_ATOMS: atom_id res chain seq x y z
N MET A 1 -13.52 -13.88 -6.91
CA MET A 1 -12.52 -13.25 -6.05
C MET A 1 -13.08 -11.92 -5.55
N SER A 2 -13.13 -11.73 -4.25
CA SER A 2 -13.49 -10.45 -3.64
C SER A 2 -12.24 -9.80 -3.04
N LEU A 3 -12.17 -8.47 -3.11
CA LEU A 3 -11.15 -7.70 -2.42
C LEU A 3 -11.68 -7.28 -1.05
N ARG A 4 -10.84 -7.35 -0.03
CA ARG A 4 -11.14 -6.89 1.33
C ARG A 4 -9.96 -6.12 1.87
N TYR A 5 -10.21 -4.96 2.47
CA TYR A 5 -9.20 -4.15 3.14
C TYR A 5 -9.65 -3.91 4.57
N CYS A 6 -8.76 -4.10 5.53
CA CYS A 6 -9.05 -3.82 6.93
C CYS A 6 -7.78 -3.49 7.72
N PHE A 7 -7.64 -2.24 8.13
CA PHE A 7 -6.50 -1.75 8.91
C PHE A 7 -6.89 -1.44 10.38
N GLU A 8 -8.15 -1.62 10.75
CA GLU A 8 -8.61 -1.51 12.13
C GLU A 8 -8.47 -2.86 12.84
N GLU A 9 -7.54 -2.96 13.79
CA GLU A 9 -7.19 -4.19 14.53
C GLU A 9 -8.44 -4.94 15.04
N SER A 10 -9.39 -4.24 15.67
CA SER A 10 -10.62 -4.82 16.23
C SER A 10 -11.49 -5.53 15.18
N LYS A 11 -11.33 -5.24 13.90
CA LYS A 11 -12.14 -5.78 12.81
C LYS A 11 -11.40 -6.74 11.89
N VAL A 12 -10.07 -6.82 11.97
CA VAL A 12 -9.28 -7.71 11.11
C VAL A 12 -9.74 -9.16 11.23
N LEU A 13 -9.94 -9.67 12.44
CA LEU A 13 -10.42 -11.05 12.64
C LEU A 13 -11.77 -11.30 11.97
N ARG A 14 -12.70 -10.34 12.06
CA ARG A 14 -14.01 -10.43 11.38
C ARG A 14 -13.82 -10.48 9.86
N THR A 15 -12.98 -9.63 9.31
CA THR A 15 -12.65 -9.60 7.88
C THR A 15 -12.04 -10.92 7.42
N LEU A 16 -11.07 -11.44 8.15
CA LEU A 16 -10.45 -12.74 7.86
C LEU A 16 -11.48 -13.89 7.90
N ASN A 17 -12.35 -13.92 8.91
CA ASN A 17 -13.38 -14.95 9.05
C ASN A 17 -14.44 -14.88 7.93
N ALA A 18 -14.75 -13.68 7.45
CA ALA A 18 -15.70 -13.48 6.34
C ALA A 18 -15.09 -13.77 4.96
N SER A 19 -13.77 -13.92 4.86
CA SER A 19 -13.06 -14.19 3.61
C SER A 19 -13.23 -15.64 3.17
N LYS A 20 -13.46 -15.82 1.87
CA LYS A 20 -13.64 -17.13 1.22
C LYS A 20 -12.38 -17.54 0.46
N PRO A 21 -12.21 -18.82 0.11
CA PRO A 21 -11.12 -19.24 -0.78
C PRO A 21 -11.04 -18.38 -2.04
N HIS A 22 -9.84 -18.02 -2.42
CA HIS A 22 -9.51 -17.12 -3.53
C HIS A 22 -9.91 -15.63 -3.36
N ASP A 23 -10.46 -15.22 -2.20
CA ASP A 23 -10.53 -13.80 -1.88
C ASP A 23 -9.13 -13.25 -1.57
N LEU A 24 -8.92 -11.97 -1.83
CA LEU A 24 -7.71 -11.25 -1.43
C LEU A 24 -8.05 -10.33 -0.26
N ALA A 25 -7.36 -10.53 0.84
CA ALA A 25 -7.48 -9.70 2.05
C ALA A 25 -6.17 -8.93 2.29
N VAL A 26 -6.27 -7.61 2.32
CA VAL A 26 -5.19 -6.71 2.75
C VAL A 26 -5.51 -6.28 4.17
N ILE A 27 -4.62 -6.57 5.09
CA ILE A 27 -4.83 -6.34 6.52
C ILE A 27 -3.62 -5.72 7.19
N ASP A 28 -3.85 -4.92 8.20
CA ASP A 28 -2.81 -4.64 9.17
C ASP A 28 -2.61 -5.89 10.05
N THR A 29 -1.38 -6.35 10.16
CA THR A 29 -1.04 -7.53 10.95
C THR A 29 -0.57 -7.18 12.36
N ASP A 30 -0.38 -5.88 12.68
CA ASP A 30 -0.01 -5.44 14.02
C ASP A 30 -1.13 -5.79 15.01
N GLY A 31 -0.77 -6.35 16.16
CA GLY A 31 -1.73 -6.83 17.15
C GLY A 31 -2.50 -8.12 16.77
N ILE A 32 -2.36 -8.64 15.57
CA ILE A 32 -3.12 -9.81 15.11
C ILE A 32 -2.34 -11.11 15.32
N SER A 33 -3.03 -12.11 15.85
CA SER A 33 -2.45 -13.43 16.08
C SER A 33 -1.97 -14.07 14.77
N THR A 34 -0.69 -14.43 14.72
CA THR A 34 -0.10 -15.20 13.61
C THR A 34 -0.93 -16.47 13.30
N ALA A 35 -1.47 -17.13 14.30
CA ALA A 35 -2.29 -18.33 14.12
C ALA A 35 -3.60 -18.02 13.36
N ALA A 36 -4.23 -16.87 13.62
CA ALA A 36 -5.46 -16.47 12.93
C ALA A 36 -5.21 -16.18 11.42
N VAL A 37 -4.13 -15.49 11.11
CA VAL A 37 -3.72 -15.24 9.72
C VAL A 37 -3.39 -16.55 9.02
N LYS A 38 -2.60 -17.41 9.66
CA LYS A 38 -2.20 -18.73 9.14
C LYS A 38 -3.41 -19.62 8.86
N ALA A 39 -4.37 -19.67 9.76
CA ALA A 39 -5.62 -20.42 9.55
C ALA A 39 -6.45 -19.88 8.37
N THR A 40 -6.40 -18.56 8.14
CA THR A 40 -7.08 -17.94 6.99
C THR A 40 -6.37 -18.28 5.69
N CYS A 41 -5.04 -18.20 5.64
CA CYS A 41 -4.25 -18.62 4.48
C CYS A 41 -4.48 -20.10 4.13
N ALA A 42 -4.55 -20.96 5.15
CA ALA A 42 -4.82 -22.39 4.97
C ALA A 42 -6.20 -22.70 4.35
N ARG A 43 -7.17 -21.77 4.44
CA ARG A 43 -8.46 -21.87 3.73
C ARG A 43 -8.37 -21.43 2.25
N GLY A 44 -7.20 -21.06 1.75
CA GLY A 44 -7.00 -20.60 0.38
C GLY A 44 -7.34 -19.11 0.16
N VAL A 45 -7.35 -18.31 1.22
CA VAL A 45 -7.44 -16.84 1.14
C VAL A 45 -6.05 -16.27 0.87
N TRP A 46 -5.94 -15.34 -0.06
CA TRP A 46 -4.71 -14.62 -0.33
C TRP A 46 -4.59 -13.43 0.62
N VAL A 47 -3.65 -13.50 1.54
CA VAL A 47 -3.45 -12.44 2.53
C VAL A 47 -2.21 -11.63 2.18
N TYR A 48 -2.37 -10.30 2.20
CA TYR A 48 -1.30 -9.31 2.14
C TYR A 48 -1.25 -8.56 3.46
N GLY A 49 -0.05 -8.48 4.05
CA GLY A 49 0.16 -7.65 5.25
C GLY A 49 0.51 -6.22 4.86
N TYR A 50 -0.07 -5.25 5.57
CA TYR A 50 0.24 -3.83 5.40
C TYR A 50 1.63 -3.49 5.95
N ILE A 51 2.40 -2.74 5.19
CA ILE A 51 3.65 -2.10 5.63
C ILE A 51 3.68 -0.68 5.08
N ASN A 52 3.96 0.27 5.95
CA ASN A 52 4.21 1.66 5.58
C ASN A 52 5.72 1.88 5.44
N ALA A 53 6.22 2.09 4.21
CA ALA A 53 7.64 2.24 3.94
C ALA A 53 8.13 3.69 4.03
N GLY A 54 7.26 4.66 3.74
CA GLY A 54 7.63 6.06 3.59
C GLY A 54 7.17 6.98 4.71
N SER A 55 6.34 6.49 5.63
CA SER A 55 5.88 7.30 6.76
C SER A 55 5.86 6.53 8.09
N LEU A 56 5.76 7.26 9.18
CA LEU A 56 5.71 6.76 10.55
C LEU A 56 4.45 7.26 11.25
N GLU A 57 3.57 6.35 11.61
CA GLU A 57 2.32 6.58 12.31
C GLU A 57 2.55 6.60 13.84
N ARG A 58 1.95 7.56 14.54
CA ARG A 58 2.17 7.77 16.00
C ARG A 58 1.69 6.61 16.85
N GLU A 59 0.65 5.92 16.43
CA GLU A 59 0.05 4.79 17.13
C GLU A 59 0.86 3.50 17.07
N ARG A 60 1.84 3.43 16.18
CA ARG A 60 2.70 2.25 16.07
C ARG A 60 3.56 2.05 17.32
N SER A 61 3.62 0.84 17.80
CA SER A 61 4.42 0.46 18.98
C SER A 61 5.90 0.86 18.86
N TYR A 62 6.41 0.91 17.63
CA TYR A 62 7.79 1.29 17.30
C TYR A 62 7.99 2.80 17.06
N TYR A 63 6.94 3.63 17.15
CA TYR A 63 7.05 5.08 16.92
C TYR A 63 8.18 5.74 17.73
N GLY A 64 8.26 5.41 19.02
CA GLY A 64 9.27 5.96 19.93
C GLY A 64 10.70 5.70 19.45
N LYS A 65 10.94 4.55 18.84
CA LYS A 65 12.25 4.15 18.32
C LYS A 65 12.67 4.98 17.11
N PHE A 66 11.74 5.26 16.17
CA PHE A 66 12.06 5.86 14.88
C PHE A 66 11.65 7.34 14.73
N LYS A 67 11.05 7.96 15.75
CA LYS A 67 10.58 9.36 15.69
C LYS A 67 11.67 10.37 15.33
N HIS A 68 12.94 10.06 15.55
CA HIS A 68 14.07 10.91 15.21
C HIS A 68 14.37 10.93 13.70
N LEU A 69 13.84 9.97 12.94
CA LEU A 69 13.96 9.89 11.47
C LEU A 69 12.88 10.69 10.74
N ARG A 70 11.93 11.30 11.44
CA ARG A 70 10.84 12.07 10.83
C ARG A 70 11.39 13.27 10.06
N ILE A 71 10.91 13.44 8.83
CA ILE A 71 11.26 14.55 7.95
C ILE A 71 10.27 15.70 8.11
N ALA A 72 8.98 15.41 7.97
CA ALA A 72 7.90 16.41 8.04
C ALA A 72 6.57 15.74 8.46
N LYS A 73 5.57 16.53 8.84
CA LYS A 73 4.21 16.01 8.99
C LYS A 73 3.67 15.50 7.66
N TYR A 74 2.91 14.42 7.70
CA TYR A 74 2.13 13.96 6.58
C TYR A 74 0.86 14.82 6.45
N ASP A 75 0.61 15.37 5.26
CA ASP A 75 -0.58 16.17 5.02
C ASP A 75 -1.79 15.22 4.84
N GLY A 76 -2.82 15.41 5.64
CA GLY A 76 -4.08 14.65 5.53
C GLY A 76 -4.33 13.63 6.64
N TRP A 77 -3.29 13.15 7.33
CA TRP A 77 -3.43 12.21 8.45
C TRP A 77 -2.78 12.77 9.73
N ASP A 78 -3.58 12.99 10.77
CA ASP A 78 -3.03 13.46 12.05
C ASP A 78 -2.25 12.32 12.73
N GLY A 79 -1.07 12.68 13.22
CA GLY A 79 -0.19 11.71 13.87
C GLY A 79 0.75 10.97 12.92
N GLU A 80 0.69 11.20 11.62
CA GLU A 80 1.57 10.60 10.62
C GLU A 80 2.67 11.55 10.17
N TYR A 81 3.84 11.01 9.86
CA TYR A 81 5.04 11.77 9.50
C TYR A 81 5.81 11.07 8.40
N TRP A 82 6.17 11.79 7.35
CA TRP A 82 7.17 11.34 6.39
C TRP A 82 8.47 10.99 7.11
N ILE A 83 9.04 9.84 6.79
CA ILE A 83 10.25 9.32 7.42
C ILE A 83 11.40 9.24 6.42
N ASP A 84 12.63 9.22 6.93
CA ASP A 84 13.84 9.01 6.14
C ASP A 84 14.05 7.50 5.87
N PRO A 85 13.72 7.00 4.67
CA PRO A 85 13.86 5.58 4.37
C PRO A 85 15.32 5.16 4.11
N THR A 86 16.25 6.13 3.99
CA THR A 86 17.67 5.84 3.76
C THR A 86 18.42 5.40 5.00
N ALA A 87 17.80 5.53 6.18
CA ALA A 87 18.39 5.07 7.43
C ALA A 87 18.37 3.54 7.49
N ASP A 88 19.53 2.92 7.71
CA ASP A 88 19.66 1.45 7.75
C ASP A 88 18.72 0.82 8.78
N GLU A 89 18.62 1.44 9.97
CA GLU A 89 17.71 0.97 11.02
C GLU A 89 16.24 0.95 10.61
N TRP A 90 15.80 1.85 9.70
CA TRP A 90 14.45 1.83 9.16
C TRP A 90 14.28 0.71 8.13
N LYS A 91 15.24 0.56 7.21
CA LYS A 91 15.25 -0.55 6.23
C LYS A 91 15.21 -1.91 6.93
N GLU A 92 16.08 -2.10 7.94
CA GLU A 92 16.10 -3.32 8.74
C GLU A 92 14.76 -3.59 9.43
N HIS A 93 14.12 -2.54 9.95
CA HIS A 93 12.80 -2.66 10.58
C HIS A 93 11.72 -3.10 9.58
N ILE A 94 11.65 -2.47 8.40
CA ILE A 94 10.69 -2.85 7.34
C ILE A 94 10.90 -4.31 6.90
N VAL A 95 12.14 -4.72 6.72
CA VAL A 95 12.49 -6.10 6.39
C VAL A 95 12.08 -7.07 7.51
N ALA A 96 12.24 -6.69 8.77
CA ALA A 96 11.81 -7.50 9.92
C ALA A 96 10.27 -7.64 9.97
N LEU A 97 9.52 -6.58 9.69
CA LEU A 97 8.06 -6.64 9.55
C LEU A 97 7.65 -7.61 8.43
N ALA A 98 8.30 -7.52 7.27
CA ALA A 98 8.02 -8.44 6.16
C ALA A 98 8.29 -9.90 6.51
N LYS A 99 9.37 -10.20 7.25
CA LYS A 99 9.66 -11.55 7.77
C LYS A 99 8.56 -12.04 8.72
N THR A 100 8.05 -11.16 9.57
CA THR A 100 6.93 -11.47 10.47
C THR A 100 5.66 -11.80 9.67
N ILE A 101 5.35 -11.00 8.66
CA ILE A 101 4.22 -11.25 7.75
C ILE A 101 4.39 -12.61 7.03
N LYS A 102 5.58 -12.90 6.51
CA LYS A 102 5.88 -14.21 5.87
C LYS A 102 5.62 -15.38 6.80
N ALA A 103 6.00 -15.26 8.07
CA ALA A 103 5.81 -16.31 9.07
C ALA A 103 4.32 -16.61 9.35
N THR A 104 3.40 -15.70 9.02
CA THR A 104 1.95 -15.93 9.11
C THR A 104 1.40 -16.79 7.96
N GLY A 105 2.17 -17.04 6.92
CA GLY A 105 1.71 -17.68 5.69
C GLY A 105 1.06 -16.73 4.69
N ALA A 106 1.08 -15.42 4.93
CA ALA A 106 0.68 -14.41 3.95
C ALA A 106 1.53 -14.53 2.68
N ILE A 107 0.93 -14.18 1.53
CA ILE A 107 1.59 -14.33 0.24
C ILE A 107 2.27 -13.05 -0.23
N GLY A 108 1.95 -11.90 0.39
CA GLY A 108 2.48 -10.62 -0.05
C GLY A 108 2.41 -9.53 1.00
N VAL A 109 2.96 -8.39 0.61
CA VAL A 109 2.97 -7.14 1.35
C VAL A 109 2.25 -6.07 0.53
N TYR A 110 1.35 -5.34 1.17
CA TYR A 110 0.80 -4.08 0.67
C TYR A 110 1.72 -2.97 1.17
N LEU A 111 2.51 -2.42 0.24
CA LEU A 111 3.58 -1.47 0.54
C LEU A 111 3.09 -0.04 0.30
N ASP A 112 2.93 0.71 1.37
CA ASP A 112 2.35 2.05 1.34
C ASP A 112 3.40 3.15 1.43
N ASN A 113 3.01 4.35 0.99
CA ASN A 113 3.78 5.60 1.09
C ASN A 113 5.15 5.59 0.38
N THR A 114 5.30 4.83 -0.71
CA THR A 114 6.46 4.97 -1.60
C THR A 114 6.48 6.35 -2.29
N ASP A 115 5.42 7.15 -2.12
CA ASP A 115 5.33 8.57 -2.48
C ASP A 115 6.38 9.46 -1.80
N ILE A 116 7.05 9.00 -0.75
CA ILE A 116 8.22 9.68 -0.17
C ILE A 116 9.27 9.98 -1.24
N TYR A 117 9.39 9.14 -2.27
CA TYR A 117 10.27 9.37 -3.42
C TYR A 117 9.87 10.64 -4.18
N TYR A 118 8.59 10.83 -4.48
CA TYR A 118 8.07 12.05 -5.07
C TYR A 118 8.30 13.25 -4.16
N MET A 119 7.96 13.12 -2.88
CA MET A 119 8.07 14.19 -1.89
C MET A 119 9.50 14.71 -1.73
N CYS A 120 10.51 13.82 -1.73
CA CYS A 120 11.92 14.23 -1.65
C CYS A 120 12.39 14.97 -2.91
N GLY A 121 11.72 14.81 -4.05
CA GLY A 121 11.99 15.59 -5.26
C GLY A 121 11.30 16.95 -5.29
N HIS A 122 10.20 17.14 -4.58
CA HIS A 122 9.36 18.35 -4.62
C HIS A 122 9.43 19.21 -3.35
N GLY A 123 9.93 18.63 -2.25
CA GLY A 123 10.12 19.32 -0.97
C GLY A 123 8.94 19.18 -0.02
N PHE A 124 9.18 19.53 1.22
CA PHE A 124 8.25 19.42 2.34
C PHE A 124 7.91 20.78 2.92
N LYS A 125 6.68 20.93 3.39
CA LYS A 125 6.30 22.08 4.22
C LYS A 125 6.87 21.91 5.64
N ASN A 126 7.58 22.93 6.12
CA ASN A 126 8.12 22.98 7.49
C ASN A 126 8.84 21.68 7.90
N PRO A 127 9.88 21.29 7.19
CA PRO A 127 10.58 20.04 7.50
C PRO A 127 11.28 20.13 8.87
N MET A 128 11.22 19.05 9.64
CA MET A 128 11.85 18.93 10.97
C MET A 128 13.34 18.63 10.86
N ARG A 129 13.76 18.10 9.73
CA ARG A 129 15.14 17.80 9.37
C ARG A 129 15.34 17.93 7.86
N LYS A 130 16.60 17.96 7.43
CA LYS A 130 16.94 17.91 6.00
C LYS A 130 16.49 16.56 5.42
N ALA A 131 15.71 16.62 4.35
CA ALA A 131 15.32 15.42 3.61
C ALA A 131 16.52 14.82 2.86
N PRO A 132 16.57 13.50 2.66
CA PRO A 132 17.52 12.87 1.77
C PRO A 132 17.28 13.29 0.31
N SER A 133 18.25 13.02 -0.56
CA SER A 133 18.07 13.25 -1.99
C SER A 133 17.05 12.26 -2.58
N LYS A 134 16.33 12.67 -3.64
CA LYS A 134 15.38 11.80 -4.34
C LYS A 134 16.06 10.49 -4.77
N GLU A 135 17.30 10.55 -5.25
CA GLU A 135 18.06 9.38 -5.70
C GLU A 135 18.40 8.42 -4.54
N ALA A 136 18.82 8.95 -3.39
CA ALA A 136 19.06 8.12 -2.21
C ALA A 136 17.79 7.42 -1.73
N VAL A 137 16.63 8.11 -1.79
CA VAL A 137 15.32 7.51 -1.45
C VAL A 137 14.95 6.42 -2.44
N TYR A 138 15.22 6.62 -3.74
CA TYR A 138 14.98 5.58 -4.75
C TYR A 138 15.71 4.29 -4.39
N HIS A 139 17.02 4.36 -4.18
CA HIS A 139 17.82 3.17 -3.84
C HIS A 139 17.40 2.55 -2.50
N ALA A 140 17.01 3.35 -1.51
CA ALA A 140 16.51 2.80 -0.25
C ALA A 140 15.20 2.02 -0.40
N LEU A 141 14.25 2.52 -1.21
CA LEU A 141 13.01 1.83 -1.51
C LEU A 141 13.25 0.61 -2.43
N GLU A 142 14.18 0.71 -3.37
CA GLU A 142 14.65 -0.40 -4.21
C GLU A 142 15.17 -1.55 -3.34
N ASP A 143 16.11 -1.27 -2.43
CA ASP A 143 16.63 -2.25 -1.46
C ASP A 143 15.51 -2.92 -0.63
N ILE A 144 14.52 -2.14 -0.20
CA ILE A 144 13.37 -2.65 0.56
C ILE A 144 12.53 -3.60 -0.29
N VAL A 145 12.21 -3.22 -1.53
CA VAL A 145 11.39 -4.06 -2.43
C VAL A 145 12.13 -5.35 -2.77
N ASP A 146 13.42 -5.25 -3.09
CA ASP A 146 14.25 -6.41 -3.41
C ASP A 146 14.36 -7.37 -2.23
N ALA A 147 14.62 -6.87 -1.02
CA ALA A 147 14.67 -7.70 0.18
C ALA A 147 13.33 -8.41 0.45
N ILE A 148 12.20 -7.72 0.27
CA ILE A 148 10.88 -8.31 0.49
C ILE A 148 10.55 -9.37 -0.57
N GLN A 149 10.78 -9.07 -1.83
CA GLN A 149 10.33 -9.93 -2.92
C GLN A 149 11.33 -11.03 -3.23
N THR A 150 12.62 -10.70 -3.30
CA THR A 150 13.68 -11.64 -3.70
C THR A 150 14.17 -12.48 -2.53
N ASP A 151 14.50 -11.86 -1.39
CA ASP A 151 15.10 -12.57 -0.26
C ASP A 151 14.06 -13.26 0.62
N ILE A 152 12.91 -12.60 0.88
CA ILE A 152 11.85 -13.14 1.74
C ILE A 152 10.83 -13.93 0.92
N GLY A 153 10.66 -13.63 -0.36
CA GLY A 153 9.72 -14.29 -1.25
C GLY A 153 8.26 -13.93 -0.96
N LEU A 154 7.98 -12.64 -0.70
CA LEU A 154 6.63 -12.09 -0.63
C LEU A 154 6.36 -11.22 -1.86
N ILE A 155 5.17 -11.31 -2.42
CA ILE A 155 4.75 -10.43 -3.51
C ILE A 155 4.59 -9.01 -2.97
N VAL A 156 5.28 -8.04 -3.56
CA VAL A 156 5.08 -6.63 -3.23
C VAL A 156 3.95 -6.06 -4.09
N MET A 157 2.96 -5.47 -3.43
CA MET A 157 1.88 -4.70 -4.04
C MET A 157 2.00 -3.25 -3.55
N PRO A 158 2.66 -2.36 -4.30
CA PRO A 158 2.74 -0.96 -3.93
C PRO A 158 1.36 -0.31 -4.04
N ASN A 159 1.08 0.61 -3.10
CA ASN A 159 -0.10 1.46 -3.09
C ASN A 159 0.26 2.88 -3.51
N GLY A 160 -0.28 3.35 -4.63
CA GLY A 160 0.14 4.64 -5.19
C GLY A 160 1.63 4.68 -5.55
N GLY A 161 2.29 5.80 -5.23
CA GLY A 161 3.73 5.96 -5.41
C GLY A 161 4.19 5.85 -6.86
N ASP A 162 3.38 6.31 -7.79
CA ASP A 162 3.54 6.06 -9.23
C ASP A 162 4.89 6.54 -9.79
N ASP A 163 5.47 7.63 -9.27
CA ASP A 163 6.82 8.08 -9.65
C ASP A 163 7.89 7.02 -9.35
N PHE A 164 7.85 6.44 -8.14
CA PHE A 164 8.76 5.37 -7.76
C PHE A 164 8.45 4.10 -8.55
N VAL A 165 7.19 3.69 -8.58
CA VAL A 165 6.76 2.43 -9.19
C VAL A 165 7.04 2.39 -10.69
N ARG A 166 6.82 3.50 -11.41
CA ARG A 166 7.18 3.60 -12.84
C ARG A 166 8.67 3.42 -13.07
N ARG A 167 9.49 4.12 -12.30
CA ARG A 167 10.95 3.99 -12.41
C ARG A 167 11.38 2.56 -12.08
N PHE A 168 10.94 2.03 -10.95
CA PHE A 168 11.32 0.70 -10.50
C PHE A 168 10.94 -0.40 -11.51
N ILE A 169 9.71 -0.40 -12.03
CA ILE A 169 9.26 -1.40 -13.03
C ILE A 169 10.06 -1.27 -14.34
N THR A 170 10.45 -0.05 -14.71
CA THR A 170 11.23 0.19 -15.93
C THR A 170 12.66 -0.35 -15.79
N GLU A 171 13.28 -0.14 -14.62
CA GLU A 171 14.64 -0.59 -14.33
C GLU A 171 14.70 -2.09 -13.95
N HIS A 172 13.62 -2.61 -13.34
CA HIS A 172 13.52 -4.00 -12.86
C HIS A 172 12.23 -4.68 -13.40
N PRO A 173 12.15 -4.96 -14.71
CA PRO A 173 10.95 -5.53 -15.30
C PRO A 173 10.64 -6.92 -14.72
N GLY A 174 9.36 -7.14 -14.39
CA GLY A 174 8.87 -8.43 -13.89
C GLY A 174 8.95 -8.62 -12.37
N ILE A 175 9.63 -7.73 -11.63
CA ILE A 175 9.69 -7.81 -10.16
C ILE A 175 8.31 -7.43 -9.58
N ILE A 176 7.80 -6.24 -9.81
CA ILE A 176 6.44 -5.87 -9.38
C ILE A 176 5.42 -6.53 -10.31
N GLN A 177 4.58 -7.38 -9.74
CA GLN A 177 3.58 -8.14 -10.49
C GLN A 177 2.17 -7.56 -10.34
N THR A 178 1.93 -6.73 -9.34
CA THR A 178 0.62 -6.16 -9.04
C THR A 178 0.78 -4.79 -8.40
N ILE A 179 -0.17 -3.90 -8.68
CA ILE A 179 -0.24 -2.58 -8.05
C ILE A 179 -1.63 -2.34 -7.46
N ASN A 180 -1.72 -1.42 -6.51
CA ASN A 180 -2.96 -0.80 -6.08
C ASN A 180 -2.90 0.71 -6.30
N GLN A 181 -4.03 1.32 -6.67
CA GLN A 181 -4.21 2.76 -6.78
C GLN A 181 -5.48 3.18 -6.06
N GLU A 182 -5.36 4.06 -5.10
CA GLU A 182 -6.51 4.62 -4.41
C GLU A 182 -7.11 5.80 -5.16
N GLY A 183 -8.43 5.92 -5.08
CA GLY A 183 -9.15 7.10 -5.51
C GLY A 183 -8.99 7.47 -6.99
N LEU A 184 -9.11 6.52 -7.93
CA LEU A 184 -9.08 6.88 -9.34
C LEU A 184 -10.15 7.92 -9.68
N PHE A 185 -11.38 7.70 -9.25
CA PHE A 185 -12.50 8.59 -9.51
C PHE A 185 -12.94 9.37 -8.27
N TYR A 186 -12.88 8.72 -7.10
CA TYR A 186 -13.42 9.26 -5.85
C TYR A 186 -12.43 9.07 -4.71
N GLU A 187 -12.00 10.18 -4.14
CA GLU A 187 -11.15 10.25 -2.98
C GLU A 187 -11.85 11.05 -1.87
N ASN A 188 -11.80 10.57 -0.63
CA ASN A 188 -12.51 11.20 0.49
C ASN A 188 -14.00 11.48 0.18
N PHE A 189 -14.66 10.56 -0.53
CA PHE A 189 -16.08 10.66 -0.97
C PHE A 189 -16.37 11.84 -1.90
N LYS A 190 -15.35 12.42 -2.53
CA LYS A 190 -15.46 13.47 -3.52
C LYS A 190 -14.91 12.99 -4.85
N ARG A 191 -15.54 13.44 -5.94
CA ARG A 191 -15.03 13.16 -7.28
C ARG A 191 -13.77 13.98 -7.51
N ASN A 192 -12.73 13.32 -8.00
CA ASN A 192 -11.49 13.95 -8.40
C ASN A 192 -11.68 14.86 -9.62
N SER A 193 -10.76 15.79 -9.81
CA SER A 193 -10.71 16.63 -11.00
C SER A 193 -10.51 15.79 -12.27
N ALA A 194 -10.92 16.31 -13.42
CA ALA A 194 -10.72 15.61 -14.69
C ALA A 194 -9.24 15.36 -14.98
N ALA A 195 -8.38 16.31 -14.66
CA ALA A 195 -6.93 16.19 -14.84
C ALA A 195 -6.34 15.05 -13.98
N GLU A 196 -6.74 14.96 -12.72
CA GLU A 196 -6.29 13.92 -11.81
C GLU A 196 -6.79 12.53 -12.22
N ILE A 197 -8.05 12.42 -12.62
CA ILE A 197 -8.62 11.18 -13.15
C ILE A 197 -7.82 10.71 -14.37
N GLU A 198 -7.52 11.59 -15.33
CA GLU A 198 -6.76 11.23 -16.52
C GLU A 198 -5.30 10.85 -16.18
N TYR A 199 -4.68 11.53 -15.23
CA TYR A 199 -3.36 11.18 -14.74
C TYR A 199 -3.32 9.76 -14.15
N ARG A 200 -4.22 9.47 -13.18
CA ARG A 200 -4.31 8.14 -12.54
C ARG A 200 -4.69 7.03 -13.54
N LYS A 201 -5.60 7.30 -14.48
CA LYS A 201 -5.90 6.39 -15.59
C LYS A 201 -4.68 6.08 -16.44
N SER A 202 -3.92 7.11 -16.79
CA SER A 202 -2.67 6.97 -17.56
C SER A 202 -1.67 6.04 -16.83
N TYR A 203 -1.50 6.23 -15.52
CA TYR A 203 -0.66 5.38 -14.70
C TYR A 203 -1.16 3.93 -14.68
N MET A 204 -2.42 3.71 -14.36
CA MET A 204 -2.97 2.35 -14.25
C MET A 204 -2.95 1.60 -15.59
N LYS A 205 -3.22 2.28 -16.71
CA LYS A 205 -3.11 1.71 -18.05
C LYS A 205 -1.67 1.34 -18.38
N TRP A 206 -0.72 2.23 -18.07
CA TRP A 206 0.69 1.95 -18.25
C TRP A 206 1.12 0.74 -17.42
N ALA A 207 0.77 0.70 -16.13
CA ALA A 207 1.08 -0.42 -15.27
C ALA A 207 0.52 -1.73 -15.82
N ALA A 208 -0.73 -1.74 -16.31
CA ALA A 208 -1.37 -2.93 -16.87
C ALA A 208 -0.61 -3.54 -18.07
N THR A 209 0.24 -2.77 -18.76
CA THR A 209 1.07 -3.25 -19.86
C THR A 209 2.49 -3.63 -19.44
N HIS A 210 2.88 -3.35 -18.19
CA HIS A 210 4.24 -3.59 -17.70
C HIS A 210 4.33 -4.61 -16.56
N ILE A 211 3.18 -5.01 -15.99
CA ILE A 211 3.12 -6.04 -14.95
C ILE A 211 2.43 -7.31 -15.45
N SER A 212 2.78 -8.44 -14.87
CA SER A 212 2.20 -9.75 -15.27
C SER A 212 0.90 -10.09 -14.54
N GLY A 213 0.59 -9.43 -13.44
CA GLY A 213 -0.57 -9.71 -12.61
C GLY A 213 -1.68 -8.67 -12.75
N LYS A 214 -2.29 -8.28 -11.64
CA LYS A 214 -3.48 -7.45 -11.64
C LYS A 214 -3.20 -6.00 -11.23
N VAL A 215 -3.82 -5.08 -11.96
CA VAL A 215 -4.05 -3.71 -11.48
C VAL A 215 -5.28 -3.74 -10.58
N ARG A 216 -5.16 -3.12 -9.42
CA ARG A 216 -6.22 -3.02 -8.41
C ARG A 216 -6.46 -1.56 -8.04
N GLY A 217 -7.62 -1.30 -7.50
CA GLY A 217 -7.91 0.02 -6.96
C GLY A 217 -8.86 0.00 -5.78
N ILE A 218 -8.87 1.13 -5.08
CA ILE A 218 -9.81 1.43 -4.02
C ILE A 218 -10.55 2.71 -4.40
N GLU A 219 -11.88 2.68 -4.29
CA GLU A 219 -12.72 3.85 -4.54
C GLU A 219 -13.52 4.20 -3.29
N TYR A 220 -13.48 5.47 -2.92
CA TYR A 220 -14.19 6.01 -1.77
C TYR A 220 -15.50 6.65 -2.22
N CYS A 221 -16.53 5.83 -2.43
CA CYS A 221 -17.84 6.31 -2.87
C CYS A 221 -18.99 5.57 -2.18
N LYS A 222 -20.10 6.29 -1.96
CA LYS A 222 -21.29 5.78 -1.23
C LYS A 222 -22.54 5.74 -2.08
N LYS A 223 -22.64 6.58 -3.12
CA LYS A 223 -23.84 6.64 -3.95
C LYS A 223 -23.89 5.48 -4.93
N PRO A 224 -25.05 4.82 -5.10
CA PRO A 224 -25.19 3.67 -5.98
C PRO A 224 -24.69 3.93 -7.41
N ALA A 225 -24.97 5.10 -7.97
CA ALA A 225 -24.52 5.46 -9.31
C ALA A 225 -22.99 5.61 -9.42
N GLU A 226 -22.33 6.17 -8.40
CA GLU A 226 -20.87 6.29 -8.33
C GLU A 226 -20.20 4.91 -8.24
N ILE A 227 -20.77 4.05 -7.38
CA ILE A 227 -20.31 2.66 -7.21
C ILE A 227 -20.45 1.88 -8.53
N ALA A 228 -21.61 2.00 -9.18
CA ALA A 228 -21.86 1.31 -10.45
C ALA A 228 -20.88 1.80 -11.55
N TYR A 229 -20.66 3.10 -11.62
CA TYR A 229 -19.72 3.70 -12.59
C TYR A 229 -18.29 3.19 -12.37
N ALA A 230 -17.79 3.27 -11.13
CA ALA A 230 -16.45 2.79 -10.81
C ALA A 230 -16.30 1.30 -11.14
N LYS A 231 -17.20 0.44 -10.65
CA LYS A 231 -17.17 -1.00 -10.94
C LYS A 231 -17.18 -1.32 -12.42
N ALA A 232 -18.03 -0.64 -13.20
CA ALA A 232 -18.10 -0.85 -14.65
C ALA A 232 -16.78 -0.49 -15.35
N TYR A 233 -16.16 0.62 -14.96
CA TYR A 233 -14.88 1.04 -15.53
C TYR A 233 -13.76 0.03 -15.24
N TYR A 234 -13.60 -0.38 -13.99
CA TYR A 234 -12.58 -1.36 -13.61
C TYR A 234 -12.80 -2.71 -14.32
N ALA A 235 -14.05 -3.17 -14.35
CA ALA A 235 -14.40 -4.41 -15.05
C ALA A 235 -14.10 -4.35 -16.56
N ALA A 236 -14.37 -3.23 -17.21
CA ALA A 236 -14.06 -3.04 -18.64
C ALA A 236 -12.55 -3.10 -18.96
N HIS A 237 -11.69 -2.86 -17.96
CA HIS A 237 -10.23 -2.97 -18.09
C HIS A 237 -9.67 -4.29 -17.54
N GLY A 238 -10.50 -5.19 -17.02
CA GLY A 238 -10.08 -6.43 -16.37
C GLY A 238 -9.37 -6.19 -15.02
N TRP A 239 -9.58 -5.04 -14.42
CA TRP A 239 -9.00 -4.64 -13.13
C TRP A 239 -9.94 -4.96 -11.97
N ASP A 240 -9.37 -5.12 -10.78
CA ASP A 240 -10.15 -5.35 -9.58
C ASP A 240 -10.36 -4.04 -8.82
N VAL A 241 -11.53 -3.85 -8.17
CA VAL A 241 -11.80 -2.68 -7.35
C VAL A 241 -12.47 -3.05 -6.03
N TYR A 242 -12.00 -2.43 -4.96
CA TYR A 242 -12.66 -2.39 -3.67
C TYR A 242 -13.39 -1.06 -3.51
N ILE A 243 -14.66 -1.11 -3.09
CA ILE A 243 -15.43 0.09 -2.79
C ILE A 243 -15.45 0.27 -1.27
N SER A 244 -14.74 1.26 -0.79
CA SER A 244 -14.70 1.57 0.63
C SER A 244 -15.76 2.58 1.03
N LYS A 245 -16.40 2.34 2.17
CA LYS A 245 -17.30 3.27 2.84
C LYS A 245 -16.60 4.12 3.90
N HIS A 246 -15.32 3.87 4.12
CA HIS A 246 -14.48 4.51 5.12
C HIS A 246 -13.13 4.89 4.49
N THR A 247 -12.61 6.07 4.84
CA THR A 247 -11.33 6.56 4.31
C THR A 247 -10.12 5.87 4.94
N ASP A 248 -10.29 5.37 6.15
CA ASP A 248 -9.27 4.67 6.93
C ASP A 248 -9.27 3.13 6.74
N LEU A 249 -9.99 2.64 5.74
CA LEU A 249 -10.03 1.21 5.39
C LEU A 249 -10.26 0.28 6.59
N ARG A 250 -11.14 0.71 7.50
CA ARG A 250 -11.43 -0.04 8.75
C ARG A 250 -12.21 -1.33 8.57
N GLY A 251 -12.42 -1.75 7.36
CA GLY A 251 -13.26 -2.90 7.02
C GLY A 251 -14.76 -2.58 7.00
N ASP A 252 -15.55 -3.42 6.34
CA ASP A 252 -17.02 -3.33 6.24
C ASP A 252 -17.74 -4.20 7.29
#